data_e18451efb6367411330d1ea0de417487
#
_entry.id   e18451efb6367411330d1ea0de417487
#
_cell.length_a   1.000
_cell.length_b   1.000
_cell.length_c   1.000
_cell.angle_alpha   90.00
_cell.angle_beta   90.00
_cell.angle_gamma   90.00
#
_symmetry.space_group_name_H-M   'P 1'
#
loop_
_entity.id
_entity.type
_entity.pdbx_description
1 polymer ?
#
loop_
_entity_poly.entity_id
_entity_poly.type
_entity_poly.pdbx_seq_one_letter_code
_entity_poly.pdbx_strand_id
1 'polypeptide(L)'
;MSLDINQIALHQLIKRDEQNLELILRDSLLEPGNTVTEMMAELHRVYSAKSKAYGLFNEESELAEALRQCRRGDDDFLAFSRAATGRLRDELAKYPFADGGVVLFCHYRYLAVEYLLVAVLNNLSSMRVNEQLDISATHYLDINHADIVARIDLTEWETNPESTRYLTFLKGRVGRKVADFFMDFLGASVGLDTKAQNRGLLQALDDFTAEAQLDKAERQNVRAQVYSYCNEQLQAGEEIALSELSKELPNFGEKSFQEFTAEQGYELEESFPADRSTLRQLTKYAGSGGGLTINFDAMLLGERIFWDPATDTLTIKGTPPNLRDQLQ
;
A
#
# COMPACT_ATOMS: atom_id res chain seq x y z
N MET A 1 3.63 -21.67 -2.23
CA MET A 1 4.03 -21.08 -3.51
C MET A 1 5.46 -20.61 -3.37
N SER A 2 6.37 -21.03 -4.26
CA SER A 2 7.80 -20.71 -4.17
C SER A 2 8.08 -19.38 -4.87
N LEU A 3 8.78 -18.52 -4.18
CA LEU A 3 9.41 -17.33 -4.73
C LEU A 3 10.77 -17.78 -5.28
N ASP A 4 11.07 -17.45 -6.55
CA ASP A 4 12.31 -17.82 -7.21
C ASP A 4 13.22 -16.60 -7.33
N ILE A 5 14.34 -16.61 -6.62
CA ILE A 5 15.28 -15.48 -6.57
C ILE A 5 16.29 -15.65 -7.71
N ASN A 6 16.27 -14.71 -8.65
CA ASN A 6 17.24 -14.67 -9.74
C ASN A 6 18.56 -14.02 -9.28
N GLN A 7 18.48 -12.84 -8.66
CA GLN A 7 19.64 -12.07 -8.21
C GLN A 7 19.26 -11.24 -6.98
N ILE A 8 20.16 -11.14 -6.02
CA ILE A 8 19.96 -10.35 -4.82
C ILE A 8 21.25 -9.64 -4.39
N ALA A 9 21.15 -8.33 -4.17
CA ALA A 9 22.22 -7.48 -3.69
C ALA A 9 21.82 -6.81 -2.37
N LEU A 10 22.79 -6.66 -1.47
CA LEU A 10 22.62 -6.03 -0.18
C LEU A 10 23.73 -5.01 0.02
N HIS A 11 23.38 -3.78 0.38
CA HIS A 11 24.28 -2.69 0.69
C HIS A 11 23.87 -2.05 2.00
N GLN A 12 24.67 -1.14 2.54
CA GLN A 12 24.34 -0.47 3.78
C GLN A 12 24.65 1.03 3.71
N LEU A 13 23.72 1.81 4.25
CA LEU A 13 23.87 3.23 4.53
C LEU A 13 24.06 3.41 6.03
N ILE A 14 25.15 4.06 6.44
CA ILE A 14 25.46 4.33 7.85
C ILE A 14 25.48 5.84 8.06
N LYS A 15 24.64 6.32 8.96
CA LYS A 15 24.68 7.71 9.40
C LYS A 15 25.77 7.87 10.44
N ARG A 16 26.85 8.60 10.11
CA ARG A 16 27.95 8.89 11.02
C ARG A 16 27.71 10.15 11.85
N ASP A 17 27.09 11.14 11.23
CA ASP A 17 26.67 12.41 11.84
C ASP A 17 25.46 12.97 11.09
N GLU A 18 24.98 14.16 11.47
CA GLU A 18 23.78 14.76 10.89
C GLU A 18 23.84 15.00 9.37
N GLN A 19 25.03 15.05 8.79
CA GLN A 19 25.24 15.43 7.38
C GLN A 19 25.95 14.34 6.56
N ASN A 20 26.42 13.25 7.17
CA ASN A 20 27.27 12.28 6.51
C ASN A 20 26.66 10.87 6.52
N LEU A 21 26.22 10.42 5.34
CA LEU A 21 25.80 9.04 5.05
C LEU A 21 26.94 8.32 4.33
N GLU A 22 27.55 7.37 5.02
CA GLU A 22 28.57 6.48 4.47
C GLU A 22 27.95 5.29 3.78
N LEU A 23 28.54 4.89 2.65
CA LEU A 23 28.15 3.71 1.87
C LEU A 23 29.06 2.53 2.22
N ILE A 24 28.45 1.38 2.54
CA ILE A 24 29.13 0.09 2.53
C ILE A 24 28.51 -0.74 1.41
N LEU A 25 29.27 -0.93 0.35
CA LEU A 25 28.85 -1.67 -0.83
C LEU A 25 29.48 -3.06 -0.85
N ARG A 26 28.67 -4.09 -1.02
CA ARG A 26 29.19 -5.45 -1.23
C ARG A 26 29.87 -5.58 -2.59
N ASP A 27 30.82 -6.47 -2.67
CA ASP A 27 31.57 -6.77 -3.90
C ASP A 27 31.02 -7.99 -4.68
N SER A 28 30.00 -8.64 -4.12
CA SER A 28 29.35 -9.81 -4.74
C SER A 28 27.86 -9.84 -4.38
N LEU A 29 27.07 -10.47 -5.23
CA LEU A 29 25.69 -10.82 -4.94
C LEU A 29 25.59 -11.77 -3.74
N LEU A 30 24.43 -11.83 -3.12
CA LEU A 30 24.13 -12.87 -2.12
C LEU A 30 23.77 -14.17 -2.85
N GLU A 31 24.26 -15.28 -2.32
CA GLU A 31 23.83 -16.60 -2.76
C GLU A 31 22.39 -16.87 -2.24
N PRO A 32 21.47 -17.31 -3.11
CA PRO A 32 20.09 -17.61 -2.75
C PRO A 32 19.99 -18.92 -1.93
N GLY A 33 20.53 -18.92 -0.70
CA GLY A 33 20.37 -20.03 0.24
C GLY A 33 19.04 -19.95 1.01
N ASN A 34 18.75 -20.98 1.84
CA ASN A 34 17.48 -21.09 2.56
C ASN A 34 17.14 -19.83 3.36
N THR A 35 18.10 -19.31 4.15
CA THR A 35 17.88 -18.09 4.97
C THR A 35 17.53 -16.88 4.13
N VAL A 36 18.16 -16.69 2.97
CA VAL A 36 17.86 -15.58 2.04
C VAL A 36 16.50 -15.75 1.43
N THR A 37 16.14 -16.97 1.05
CA THR A 37 14.81 -17.28 0.50
C THR A 37 13.71 -17.07 1.52
N GLU A 38 13.89 -17.50 2.77
CA GLU A 38 12.94 -17.27 3.86
C GLU A 38 12.78 -15.76 4.16
N MET A 39 13.89 -15.02 4.22
CA MET A 39 13.87 -13.56 4.39
C MET A 39 13.07 -12.87 3.29
N MET A 40 13.29 -13.25 2.04
CA MET A 40 12.57 -12.67 0.91
C MET A 40 11.09 -13.07 0.87
N ALA A 41 10.75 -14.30 1.24
CA ALA A 41 9.37 -14.74 1.37
C ALA A 41 8.63 -13.94 2.46
N GLU A 42 9.28 -13.71 3.60
CA GLU A 42 8.72 -12.89 4.68
C GLU A 42 8.55 -11.42 4.26
N LEU A 43 9.55 -10.82 3.61
CA LEU A 43 9.47 -9.46 3.09
C LEU A 43 8.36 -9.33 2.04
N HIS A 44 8.24 -10.29 1.14
CA HIS A 44 7.15 -10.34 0.15
C HIS A 44 5.78 -10.42 0.84
N ARG A 45 5.64 -11.26 1.86
CA ARG A 45 4.41 -11.40 2.65
C ARG A 45 4.03 -10.09 3.35
N VAL A 46 4.98 -9.47 4.04
CA VAL A 46 4.78 -8.19 4.76
C VAL A 46 4.42 -7.09 3.78
N TYR A 47 5.14 -7.00 2.66
CA TYR A 47 4.87 -6.04 1.60
C TYR A 47 3.46 -6.25 1.01
N SER A 48 3.09 -7.49 0.70
CA SER A 48 1.78 -7.81 0.08
C SER A 48 0.60 -7.47 0.98
N ALA A 49 0.77 -7.57 2.31
CA ALA A 49 -0.26 -7.27 3.29
C ALA A 49 -0.48 -5.76 3.55
N LYS A 50 0.47 -4.90 3.15
CA LYS A 50 0.38 -3.45 3.37
C LYS A 50 -0.33 -2.74 2.20
N SER A 51 -1.02 -1.63 2.49
CA SER A 51 -1.59 -0.76 1.47
C SER A 51 -0.48 -0.08 0.66
N LYS A 52 -0.62 -0.09 -0.66
CA LYS A 52 0.36 0.41 -1.63
C LYS A 52 -0.19 1.61 -2.40
N ALA A 53 0.70 2.41 -2.93
CA ALA A 53 0.41 3.34 -4.01
C ALA A 53 1.00 2.78 -5.31
N TYR A 54 0.42 3.19 -6.41
CA TYR A 54 0.90 2.86 -7.75
C TYR A 54 1.60 4.07 -8.35
N GLY A 55 2.56 3.82 -9.21
CA GLY A 55 3.33 4.85 -9.88
C GLY A 55 3.90 4.39 -11.20
N LEU A 56 4.55 5.32 -11.85
CA LEU A 56 5.27 5.12 -13.09
C LEU A 56 6.58 5.92 -13.03
N PHE A 57 7.60 5.48 -13.75
CA PHE A 57 8.82 6.23 -13.90
C PHE A 57 8.59 7.49 -14.72
N ASN A 58 9.20 8.59 -14.30
CA ASN A 58 9.28 9.80 -15.11
C ASN A 58 10.16 9.55 -16.35
N GLU A 59 9.97 10.31 -17.41
CA GLU A 59 10.73 10.16 -18.65
C GLU A 59 12.24 10.28 -18.42
N GLU A 60 12.66 11.13 -17.48
CA GLU A 60 14.05 11.39 -17.12
C GLU A 60 14.55 10.53 -15.94
N SER A 61 13.86 9.43 -15.59
CA SER A 61 14.27 8.58 -14.47
C SER A 61 15.60 7.90 -14.74
N GLU A 62 16.64 8.33 -14.04
CA GLU A 62 17.98 7.71 -14.13
C GLU A 62 17.97 6.27 -13.60
N LEU A 63 17.15 5.96 -12.61
CA LEU A 63 16.99 4.59 -12.10
C LEU A 63 16.37 3.68 -13.16
N ALA A 64 15.35 4.17 -13.88
CA ALA A 64 14.72 3.42 -14.97
C ALA A 64 15.70 3.16 -16.10
N GLU A 65 16.51 4.15 -16.47
CA GLU A 65 17.52 3.98 -17.52
C GLU A 65 18.62 2.98 -17.12
N ALA A 66 19.15 3.10 -15.90
CA ALA A 66 20.11 2.12 -15.37
C ALA A 66 19.51 0.71 -15.29
N LEU A 67 18.23 0.58 -14.93
CA LEU A 67 17.53 -0.69 -14.91
C LEU A 67 17.37 -1.27 -16.34
N ARG A 68 17.06 -0.43 -17.34
CA ARG A 68 16.98 -0.87 -18.75
C ARG A 68 18.32 -1.39 -19.24
N GLN A 69 19.43 -0.70 -18.92
CA GLN A 69 20.79 -1.13 -19.28
C GLN A 69 21.12 -2.49 -18.64
N CYS A 70 20.82 -2.64 -17.34
CA CYS A 70 20.97 -3.93 -16.66
C CYS A 70 20.14 -5.04 -17.30
N ARG A 71 18.89 -4.77 -17.68
CA ARG A 71 18.00 -5.76 -18.31
C ARG A 71 18.43 -6.15 -19.73
N ARG A 72 19.07 -5.26 -20.46
CA ARG A 72 19.65 -5.54 -21.78
C ARG A 72 20.96 -6.31 -21.70
N GLY A 73 21.58 -6.40 -20.53
CA GLY A 73 22.88 -7.01 -20.31
C GLY A 73 24.06 -6.09 -20.61
N ASP A 74 23.82 -4.79 -20.78
CA ASP A 74 24.85 -3.76 -20.95
C ASP A 74 25.61 -3.52 -19.63
N ASP A 75 24.93 -3.76 -18.49
CA ASP A 75 25.48 -3.66 -17.14
C ASP A 75 25.08 -4.90 -16.31
N ASP A 76 25.87 -5.25 -15.29
CA ASP A 76 25.51 -6.34 -14.40
C ASP A 76 24.64 -5.84 -13.24
N PHE A 77 23.89 -6.76 -12.62
CA PHE A 77 22.97 -6.43 -11.55
C PHE A 77 23.67 -5.86 -10.29
N LEU A 78 24.90 -6.30 -10.01
CA LEU A 78 25.68 -5.76 -8.88
C LEU A 78 26.09 -4.33 -9.14
N ALA A 79 26.59 -4.01 -10.36
CA ALA A 79 26.92 -2.65 -10.75
C ALA A 79 25.70 -1.73 -10.69
N PHE A 80 24.56 -2.17 -11.25
CA PHE A 80 23.28 -1.48 -11.14
C PHE A 80 22.90 -1.18 -9.67
N SER A 81 22.92 -2.19 -8.79
CA SER A 81 22.49 -2.02 -7.38
C SER A 81 23.44 -1.09 -6.60
N ARG A 82 24.73 -1.10 -6.90
CA ARG A 82 25.73 -0.20 -6.31
C ARG A 82 25.52 1.26 -6.75
N ALA A 83 25.30 1.49 -8.04
CA ALA A 83 25.00 2.82 -8.57
C ALA A 83 23.69 3.37 -8.01
N ALA A 84 22.63 2.54 -7.98
CA ALA A 84 21.34 2.89 -7.39
C ALA A 84 21.45 3.21 -5.88
N THR A 85 22.29 2.48 -5.11
CA THR A 85 22.53 2.79 -3.70
C THR A 85 23.24 4.13 -3.53
N GLY A 86 24.18 4.46 -4.43
CA GLY A 86 24.83 5.78 -4.46
C GLY A 86 23.82 6.91 -4.66
N ARG A 87 22.92 6.76 -5.64
CA ARG A 87 21.83 7.71 -5.88
C ARG A 87 20.89 7.83 -4.66
N LEU A 88 20.51 6.70 -4.04
CA LEU A 88 19.69 6.71 -2.84
C LEU A 88 20.34 7.51 -1.68
N ARG A 89 21.65 7.35 -1.48
CA ARG A 89 22.41 8.16 -0.51
C ARG A 89 22.29 9.66 -0.82
N ASP A 90 22.46 10.03 -2.08
CA ASP A 90 22.45 11.45 -2.49
C ASP A 90 21.07 12.08 -2.31
N GLU A 91 20.00 11.32 -2.57
CA GLU A 91 18.63 11.76 -2.27
C GLU A 91 18.39 11.87 -0.76
N LEU A 92 18.79 10.85 0.02
CA LEU A 92 18.65 10.86 1.47
C LEU A 92 19.43 12.00 2.14
N ALA A 93 20.60 12.36 1.61
CA ALA A 93 21.44 13.44 2.15
C ALA A 93 20.75 14.81 2.10
N LYS A 94 19.71 14.98 1.27
CA LYS A 94 18.90 16.20 1.23
C LYS A 94 17.96 16.34 2.45
N TYR A 95 17.81 15.27 3.25
CA TYR A 95 16.87 15.20 4.35
C TYR A 95 17.61 14.98 5.70
N PRO A 96 17.66 15.98 6.59
CA PRO A 96 18.50 15.95 7.81
C PRO A 96 18.08 14.89 8.85
N PHE A 97 16.88 14.34 8.73
CA PHE A 97 16.35 13.33 9.65
C PHE A 97 16.34 11.92 9.04
N ALA A 98 16.96 11.73 7.87
CA ALA A 98 17.08 10.39 7.29
C ALA A 98 18.06 9.55 8.12
N ASP A 99 17.59 8.38 8.52
CA ASP A 99 18.45 7.38 9.16
C ASP A 99 19.09 6.49 8.09
N GLY A 100 20.23 5.88 8.43
CA GLY A 100 20.83 4.83 7.63
C GLY A 100 19.97 3.56 7.65
N GLY A 101 20.36 2.59 6.84
CA GLY A 101 19.66 1.31 6.78
C GLY A 101 20.37 0.32 5.87
N VAL A 102 19.83 -0.90 5.82
CA VAL A 102 20.27 -1.91 4.87
C VAL A 102 19.44 -1.78 3.60
N VAL A 103 20.10 -1.55 2.47
CA VAL A 103 19.48 -1.41 1.15
C VAL A 103 19.51 -2.75 0.45
N LEU A 104 18.36 -3.24 0.08
CA LEU A 104 18.17 -4.51 -0.59
C LEU A 104 17.61 -4.29 -1.98
N PHE A 105 18.22 -4.95 -2.98
CA PHE A 105 17.71 -5.10 -4.33
C PHE A 105 17.52 -6.58 -4.62
N CYS A 106 16.33 -7.00 -5.00
CA CYS A 106 16.04 -8.39 -5.34
C CYS A 106 15.26 -8.50 -6.63
N HIS A 107 15.88 -9.11 -7.64
CA HIS A 107 15.22 -9.57 -8.85
C HIS A 107 14.73 -10.99 -8.59
N TYR A 108 13.43 -11.20 -8.67
CA TYR A 108 12.80 -12.50 -8.39
C TYR A 108 11.57 -12.72 -9.27
N ARG A 109 11.18 -14.00 -9.39
CA ARG A 109 9.95 -14.41 -10.06
C ARG A 109 8.94 -14.91 -9.05
N TYR A 110 7.70 -14.49 -9.21
CA TYR A 110 6.56 -14.97 -8.45
C TYR A 110 5.33 -15.07 -9.35
N LEU A 111 4.67 -16.26 -9.38
CA LEU A 111 3.51 -16.53 -10.25
C LEU A 111 3.75 -16.17 -11.73
N ALA A 112 4.90 -16.54 -12.27
CA ALA A 112 5.33 -16.29 -13.65
C ALA A 112 5.58 -14.80 -14.02
N VAL A 113 5.47 -13.88 -13.06
CA VAL A 113 5.79 -12.45 -13.24
C VAL A 113 7.16 -12.16 -12.65
N GLU A 114 7.96 -11.37 -13.35
CA GLU A 114 9.27 -10.92 -12.87
C GLU A 114 9.16 -9.58 -12.15
N TYR A 115 9.82 -9.49 -10.99
CA TYR A 115 9.81 -8.31 -10.16
C TYR A 115 11.21 -7.87 -9.78
N LEU A 116 11.42 -6.56 -9.69
CA LEU A 116 12.51 -5.96 -8.92
C LEU A 116 11.91 -5.34 -7.64
N LEU A 117 12.35 -5.82 -6.48
CA LEU A 117 12.02 -5.22 -5.20
C LEU A 117 13.23 -4.43 -4.70
N VAL A 118 12.98 -3.19 -4.27
CA VAL A 118 13.95 -2.30 -3.62
C VAL A 118 13.43 -1.97 -2.23
N ALA A 119 14.22 -2.20 -1.20
CA ALA A 119 13.84 -1.92 0.18
C ALA A 119 14.97 -1.25 0.95
N VAL A 120 14.61 -0.35 1.86
CA VAL A 120 15.50 0.14 2.92
C VAL A 120 14.99 -0.39 4.25
N LEU A 121 15.76 -1.25 4.87
CA LEU A 121 15.40 -1.98 6.09
C LEU A 121 16.21 -1.46 7.27
N ASN A 122 15.55 -1.25 8.40
CA ASN A 122 16.22 -0.90 9.63
C ASN A 122 17.00 -2.11 10.18
N ASN A 123 18.17 -1.84 10.73
CA ASN A 123 18.97 -2.82 11.42
C ASN A 123 18.88 -2.54 12.93
N LEU A 124 18.09 -3.36 13.63
CA LEU A 124 17.79 -3.18 15.05
C LEU A 124 18.63 -4.08 15.93
N SER A 125 18.98 -3.57 17.12
CA SER A 125 19.64 -4.36 18.16
C SER A 125 18.62 -5.21 18.91
N SER A 126 19.02 -6.45 19.25
CA SER A 126 18.25 -7.36 20.09
C SER A 126 19.19 -8.17 20.99
N MET A 127 18.62 -8.95 21.89
CA MET A 127 19.34 -9.87 22.73
C MET A 127 19.06 -11.29 22.26
N ARG A 128 20.11 -12.11 22.20
CA ARG A 128 19.96 -13.54 21.98
C ARG A 128 20.52 -14.32 23.17
N VAL A 129 19.94 -15.48 23.43
CA VAL A 129 20.47 -16.48 24.39
C VAL A 129 21.18 -17.54 23.56
N ASN A 130 22.44 -17.86 23.95
CA ASN A 130 23.21 -18.93 23.33
C ASN A 130 22.91 -20.29 24.00
N GLU A 131 23.55 -21.34 23.54
CA GLU A 131 23.37 -22.71 24.07
C GLU A 131 23.82 -22.85 25.56
N GLN A 132 24.67 -21.96 26.02
CA GLN A 132 25.14 -21.91 27.42
C GLN A 132 24.24 -21.04 28.31
N LEU A 133 23.13 -20.53 27.79
CA LEU A 133 22.19 -19.61 28.43
C LEU A 133 22.77 -18.20 28.72
N ASP A 134 23.90 -17.87 28.10
CA ASP A 134 24.44 -16.51 28.18
C ASP A 134 23.69 -15.55 27.27
N ILE A 135 23.52 -14.29 27.71
CA ILE A 135 22.88 -13.23 26.95
C ILE A 135 23.93 -12.44 26.18
N SER A 136 23.75 -12.30 24.87
CA SER A 136 24.61 -11.49 24.02
C SER A 136 23.78 -10.58 23.09
N ALA A 137 24.35 -9.42 22.77
CA ALA A 137 23.73 -8.53 21.78
C ALA A 137 23.83 -9.14 20.39
N THR A 138 22.79 -8.93 19.60
CA THR A 138 22.73 -9.27 18.18
C THR A 138 22.03 -8.16 17.41
N HIS A 139 22.12 -8.20 16.10
CA HIS A 139 21.39 -7.29 15.20
C HIS A 139 20.52 -8.12 14.27
N TYR A 140 19.37 -7.57 13.88
CA TYR A 140 18.46 -8.20 12.93
C TYR A 140 17.81 -7.15 12.04
N LEU A 141 17.38 -7.59 10.84
CA LEU A 141 16.63 -6.74 9.92
C LEU A 141 15.17 -6.67 10.35
N ASP A 142 14.65 -5.45 10.49
CA ASP A 142 13.25 -5.22 10.86
C ASP A 142 12.34 -5.32 9.62
N ILE A 143 12.07 -6.54 9.19
CA ILE A 143 11.23 -6.83 8.02
C ILE A 143 9.77 -6.48 8.30
N ASN A 144 9.29 -6.71 9.52
CA ASN A 144 7.89 -6.49 9.87
C ASN A 144 7.47 -5.01 9.78
N HIS A 145 8.41 -4.10 10.05
CA HIS A 145 8.18 -2.66 9.94
C HIS A 145 8.86 -2.05 8.71
N ALA A 146 9.12 -2.84 7.67
CA ALA A 146 9.61 -2.34 6.40
C ALA A 146 8.59 -1.33 5.80
N ASP A 147 8.92 -0.04 5.84
CA ASP A 147 8.05 1.04 5.39
C ASP A 147 8.57 1.73 4.11
N ILE A 148 9.84 1.51 3.77
CA ILE A 148 10.48 2.03 2.56
C ILE A 148 10.73 0.86 1.63
N VAL A 149 9.73 0.53 0.83
CA VAL A 149 9.78 -0.58 -0.12
C VAL A 149 9.06 -0.18 -1.41
N ALA A 150 9.72 -0.39 -2.53
CA ALA A 150 9.11 -0.34 -3.86
C ALA A 150 9.27 -1.68 -4.55
N ARG A 151 8.32 -2.00 -5.42
CA ARG A 151 8.37 -3.16 -6.31
C ARG A 151 7.99 -2.74 -7.71
N ILE A 152 8.83 -3.10 -8.65
CA ILE A 152 8.61 -2.89 -10.07
C ILE A 152 8.20 -4.23 -10.67
N ASP A 153 7.03 -4.28 -11.31
CA ASP A 153 6.63 -5.37 -12.17
C ASP A 153 7.38 -5.20 -13.50
N LEU A 154 8.46 -5.97 -13.66
CA LEU A 154 9.32 -5.90 -14.83
C LEU A 154 8.60 -6.41 -16.08
N THR A 155 7.73 -7.41 -15.91
CA THR A 155 6.96 -7.96 -17.02
C THR A 155 5.99 -6.93 -17.58
N GLU A 156 5.20 -6.28 -16.71
CA GLU A 156 4.27 -5.23 -17.10
C GLU A 156 5.00 -4.02 -17.69
N TRP A 157 6.08 -3.58 -17.05
CA TRP A 157 6.88 -2.44 -17.50
C TRP A 157 7.47 -2.61 -18.91
N GLU A 158 7.91 -3.84 -19.24
CA GLU A 158 8.52 -4.15 -20.54
C GLU A 158 7.47 -4.42 -21.64
N THR A 159 6.30 -4.95 -21.27
CA THR A 159 5.28 -5.39 -22.24
C THR A 159 4.18 -4.36 -22.48
N ASN A 160 3.92 -3.46 -21.50
CA ASN A 160 2.87 -2.44 -21.58
C ASN A 160 3.41 -1.03 -21.25
N PRO A 161 3.98 -0.32 -22.23
CA PRO A 161 4.58 1.01 -22.03
C PRO A 161 3.60 2.07 -21.50
N GLU A 162 2.30 1.90 -21.75
CA GLU A 162 1.26 2.83 -21.32
C GLU A 162 0.76 2.55 -19.89
N SER A 163 1.24 1.50 -19.25
CA SER A 163 0.82 1.15 -17.90
C SER A 163 1.28 2.21 -16.89
N THR A 164 0.37 2.62 -16.03
CA THR A 164 0.62 3.55 -14.90
C THR A 164 0.74 2.82 -13.55
N ARG A 165 0.89 1.48 -13.57
CA ARG A 165 0.72 0.62 -12.38
C ARG A 165 1.85 -0.36 -12.12
N TYR A 166 2.84 -0.43 -13.01
CA TYR A 166 3.95 -1.38 -12.89
C TYR A 166 4.85 -1.12 -11.68
N LEU A 167 4.87 0.12 -11.18
CA LEU A 167 5.60 0.51 -9.98
C LEU A 167 4.62 0.57 -8.81
N THR A 168 4.92 -0.14 -7.74
CA THR A 168 4.17 -0.09 -6.49
C THR A 168 5.10 0.24 -5.33
N PHE A 169 4.63 1.04 -4.35
CA PHE A 169 5.44 1.43 -3.20
C PHE A 169 4.59 1.60 -1.94
N LEU A 170 5.22 1.41 -0.79
CA LEU A 170 4.56 1.61 0.49
C LEU A 170 4.50 3.10 0.80
N LYS A 171 3.31 3.59 1.16
CA LYS A 171 3.14 4.93 1.76
C LYS A 171 3.51 4.80 3.24
N GLY A 172 4.77 5.10 3.60
CA GLY A 172 5.26 4.99 4.97
C GLY A 172 4.45 5.81 5.98
N ARG A 173 4.42 5.37 7.23
CA ARG A 173 3.74 6.07 8.34
C ARG A 173 4.42 7.37 8.77
N VAL A 174 5.67 7.55 8.44
CA VAL A 174 6.50 8.67 8.87
C VAL A 174 6.37 9.83 7.87
N GLY A 175 5.25 10.55 7.93
CA GLY A 175 5.05 11.85 7.30
C GLY A 175 5.35 11.94 5.79
N ARG A 176 4.78 12.94 5.11
CA ARG A 176 4.95 13.20 3.66
C ARG A 176 6.41 13.23 3.19
N LYS A 177 7.34 13.64 4.06
CA LYS A 177 8.75 13.83 3.70
C LYS A 177 9.54 12.54 3.43
N VAL A 178 9.14 11.38 4.03
CA VAL A 178 9.81 10.09 3.78
C VAL A 178 9.36 9.48 2.46
N ALA A 179 8.13 9.73 2.04
CA ALA A 179 7.64 9.30 0.73
C ALA A 179 8.32 10.09 -0.39
N ASP A 180 8.57 11.39 -0.19
CA ASP A 180 9.09 12.30 -1.21
C ASP A 180 10.51 11.90 -1.65
N PHE A 181 11.46 11.68 -0.70
CA PHE A 181 12.82 11.28 -1.08
C PHE A 181 12.89 9.96 -1.83
N PHE A 182 11.99 9.02 -1.50
CA PHE A 182 12.00 7.71 -2.14
C PHE A 182 11.44 7.78 -3.55
N MET A 183 10.44 8.64 -3.78
CA MET A 183 9.93 8.94 -5.12
C MET A 183 10.97 9.68 -5.97
N ASP A 184 11.72 10.62 -5.37
CA ASP A 184 12.84 11.31 -6.04
C ASP A 184 13.94 10.32 -6.40
N PHE A 185 14.31 9.42 -5.49
CA PHE A 185 15.24 8.33 -5.77
C PHE A 185 14.78 7.42 -6.92
N LEU A 186 13.51 7.01 -6.92
CA LEU A 186 12.95 6.19 -7.99
C LEU A 186 12.85 6.97 -9.31
N GLY A 187 12.86 8.31 -9.26
CA GLY A 187 12.54 9.14 -10.41
C GLY A 187 11.13 8.83 -10.93
N ALA A 188 10.17 8.76 -10.02
CA ALA A 188 8.83 8.28 -10.31
C ALA A 188 7.76 9.28 -9.87
N SER A 189 6.61 9.22 -10.51
CA SER A 189 5.40 9.96 -10.15
C SER A 189 4.29 9.01 -9.71
N VAL A 190 3.34 9.56 -8.94
CA VAL A 190 2.15 8.80 -8.53
C VAL A 190 1.27 8.59 -9.76
N GLY A 191 0.97 7.34 -10.06
CA GLY A 191 0.02 6.95 -11.08
C GLY A 191 -1.40 6.86 -10.49
N LEU A 192 -1.84 5.65 -10.13
CA LEU A 192 -3.16 5.43 -9.55
C LEU A 192 -3.16 5.73 -8.03
N ASP A 193 -4.00 6.67 -7.58
CA ASP A 193 -4.30 6.83 -6.16
C ASP A 193 -5.45 5.91 -5.73
N THR A 194 -5.12 4.72 -5.25
CA THR A 194 -6.08 3.71 -4.78
C THR A 194 -7.11 4.29 -3.79
N LYS A 195 -6.70 5.17 -2.87
CA LYS A 195 -7.62 5.77 -1.90
C LYS A 195 -8.55 6.78 -2.56
N ALA A 196 -8.06 7.55 -3.52
CA ALA A 196 -8.91 8.47 -4.29
C ALA A 196 -9.94 7.68 -5.10
N GLN A 197 -9.54 6.60 -5.77
CA GLN A 197 -10.45 5.72 -6.50
C GLN A 197 -11.54 5.12 -5.61
N ASN A 198 -11.15 4.56 -4.46
CA ASN A 198 -12.12 3.99 -3.52
C ASN A 198 -13.05 5.08 -2.93
N ARG A 199 -12.56 6.29 -2.64
CA ARG A 199 -13.42 7.41 -2.20
C ARG A 199 -14.36 7.86 -3.30
N GLY A 200 -13.86 7.96 -4.53
CA GLY A 200 -14.68 8.27 -5.71
C GLY A 200 -15.79 7.24 -5.91
N LEU A 201 -15.48 5.94 -5.76
CA LEU A 201 -16.47 4.87 -5.80
C LEU A 201 -17.57 5.05 -4.74
N LEU A 202 -17.21 5.35 -3.47
CA LEU A 202 -18.19 5.55 -2.40
C LEU A 202 -19.07 6.77 -2.66
N GLN A 203 -18.47 7.86 -3.12
CA GLN A 203 -19.23 9.08 -3.48
C GLN A 203 -20.17 8.81 -4.64
N ALA A 204 -19.70 8.17 -5.71
CA ALA A 204 -20.53 7.80 -6.84
C ALA A 204 -21.70 6.89 -6.43
N LEU A 205 -21.47 5.96 -5.52
CA LEU A 205 -22.52 5.08 -4.98
C LEU A 205 -23.59 5.85 -4.20
N ASP A 206 -23.15 6.77 -3.33
CA ASP A 206 -24.07 7.59 -2.54
C ASP A 206 -24.91 8.49 -3.45
N ASP A 207 -24.31 9.09 -4.46
CA ASP A 207 -25.01 9.95 -5.45
C ASP A 207 -25.93 9.14 -6.35
N PHE A 208 -25.50 7.96 -6.81
CA PHE A 208 -26.34 7.04 -7.59
C PHE A 208 -27.59 6.59 -6.84
N THR A 209 -27.44 6.21 -5.58
CA THR A 209 -28.57 5.81 -4.74
C THR A 209 -29.48 6.97 -4.33
N ALA A 210 -28.93 8.20 -4.29
CA ALA A 210 -29.71 9.42 -4.04
C ALA A 210 -30.53 9.82 -5.29
N GLU A 211 -29.95 9.78 -6.50
CA GLU A 211 -30.65 10.06 -7.75
C GLU A 211 -31.79 9.05 -7.99
N ALA A 212 -31.56 7.80 -7.66
CA ALA A 212 -32.55 6.74 -7.72
C ALA A 212 -33.65 6.86 -6.66
N GLN A 213 -33.56 7.82 -5.74
CA GLN A 213 -34.52 8.06 -4.64
C GLN A 213 -34.78 6.81 -3.77
N LEU A 214 -33.76 5.97 -3.61
CA LEU A 214 -33.89 4.77 -2.80
C LEU A 214 -34.23 5.11 -1.34
N ASP A 215 -35.05 4.27 -0.74
CA ASP A 215 -35.29 4.34 0.67
C ASP A 215 -34.03 3.90 1.47
N LYS A 216 -34.10 4.05 2.78
CA LYS A 216 -32.95 3.75 3.65
C LYS A 216 -32.55 2.26 3.60
N ALA A 217 -33.51 1.35 3.59
CA ALA A 217 -33.25 -0.08 3.58
C ALA A 217 -32.63 -0.51 2.24
N GLU A 218 -33.14 0.03 1.14
CA GLU A 218 -32.60 -0.21 -0.20
C GLU A 218 -31.15 0.29 -0.31
N ARG A 219 -30.85 1.52 0.14
CA ARG A 219 -29.48 2.05 0.18
C ARG A 219 -28.53 1.18 0.99
N GLN A 220 -28.97 0.72 2.16
CA GLN A 220 -28.16 -0.18 2.99
C GLN A 220 -27.88 -1.51 2.28
N ASN A 221 -28.85 -2.06 1.58
CA ASN A 221 -28.69 -3.29 0.82
C ASN A 221 -27.65 -3.12 -0.32
N VAL A 222 -27.77 -2.03 -1.11
CA VAL A 222 -26.81 -1.69 -2.16
C VAL A 222 -25.39 -1.53 -1.59
N ARG A 223 -25.24 -0.79 -0.47
CA ARG A 223 -23.94 -0.62 0.20
C ARG A 223 -23.37 -1.96 0.68
N ALA A 224 -24.19 -2.86 1.18
CA ALA A 224 -23.78 -4.20 1.61
C ALA A 224 -23.32 -5.07 0.42
N GLN A 225 -24.00 -5.01 -0.72
CA GLN A 225 -23.61 -5.69 -1.95
C GLN A 225 -22.24 -5.21 -2.45
N VAL A 226 -22.05 -3.87 -2.56
CA VAL A 226 -20.76 -3.27 -2.93
C VAL A 226 -19.65 -3.70 -1.97
N TYR A 227 -19.92 -3.68 -0.68
CA TYR A 227 -18.94 -4.14 0.31
C TYR A 227 -18.57 -5.60 0.14
N SER A 228 -19.55 -6.49 -0.08
CA SER A 228 -19.31 -7.93 -0.28
C SER A 228 -18.40 -8.15 -1.50
N TYR A 229 -18.77 -7.60 -2.64
CA TYR A 229 -17.99 -7.70 -3.87
C TYR A 229 -16.56 -7.18 -3.66
N CYS A 230 -16.40 -5.94 -3.19
CA CYS A 230 -15.07 -5.36 -3.00
C CYS A 230 -14.22 -6.13 -1.98
N ASN A 231 -14.83 -6.70 -0.94
CA ASN A 231 -14.13 -7.49 0.05
C ASN A 231 -13.70 -8.87 -0.51
N GLU A 232 -14.49 -9.48 -1.38
CA GLU A 232 -14.14 -10.70 -2.11
C GLU A 232 -12.93 -10.48 -3.01
N GLN A 233 -12.94 -9.40 -3.81
CA GLN A 233 -11.80 -9.02 -4.64
C GLN A 233 -10.54 -8.80 -3.78
N LEU A 234 -10.68 -8.09 -2.66
CA LEU A 234 -9.57 -7.84 -1.73
C LEU A 234 -8.98 -9.15 -1.15
N GLN A 235 -9.82 -10.13 -0.84
CA GLN A 235 -9.37 -11.43 -0.31
C GLN A 235 -8.73 -12.31 -1.39
N ALA A 236 -9.24 -12.24 -2.61
CA ALA A 236 -8.67 -12.91 -3.78
C ALA A 236 -7.34 -12.28 -4.25
N GLY A 237 -7.04 -11.05 -3.80
CA GLY A 237 -5.90 -10.26 -4.30
C GLY A 237 -6.15 -9.71 -5.70
N GLU A 238 -7.41 -9.59 -6.09
CA GLU A 238 -7.89 -9.06 -7.36
C GLU A 238 -8.31 -7.60 -7.25
N GLU A 239 -8.48 -6.92 -8.38
CA GLU A 239 -8.94 -5.54 -8.44
C GLU A 239 -10.47 -5.46 -8.51
N ILE A 240 -11.04 -4.34 -8.06
CA ILE A 240 -12.43 -3.99 -8.28
C ILE A 240 -12.57 -3.66 -9.77
N ALA A 241 -13.29 -4.46 -10.53
CA ALA A 241 -13.65 -4.15 -11.91
C ALA A 241 -14.99 -3.40 -11.91
N LEU A 242 -15.00 -2.15 -12.40
CA LEU A 242 -16.18 -1.29 -12.38
C LEU A 242 -17.35 -1.90 -13.17
N SER A 243 -17.05 -2.56 -14.30
CA SER A 243 -18.04 -3.23 -15.13
C SER A 243 -18.68 -4.43 -14.44
N GLU A 244 -17.91 -5.23 -13.68
CA GLU A 244 -18.42 -6.38 -12.93
C GLU A 244 -19.24 -5.90 -11.72
N LEU A 245 -18.71 -4.93 -10.98
CA LEU A 245 -19.45 -4.30 -9.88
C LEU A 245 -20.80 -3.73 -10.36
N SER A 246 -20.83 -3.10 -11.53
CA SER A 246 -22.05 -2.55 -12.10
C SER A 246 -23.09 -3.61 -12.41
N LYS A 247 -22.68 -4.83 -12.78
CA LYS A 247 -23.60 -5.98 -13.00
C LYS A 247 -24.20 -6.54 -11.70
N GLU A 248 -23.46 -6.45 -10.60
CA GLU A 248 -23.92 -6.87 -9.27
C GLU A 248 -24.97 -5.89 -8.68
N LEU A 249 -25.03 -4.66 -9.20
CA LEU A 249 -25.93 -3.62 -8.70
C LEU A 249 -27.23 -3.56 -9.51
N PRO A 250 -28.36 -3.24 -8.86
CA PRO A 250 -29.59 -3.01 -9.58
C PRO A 250 -29.48 -1.79 -10.50
N ASN A 251 -30.03 -1.91 -11.71
CA ASN A 251 -30.21 -0.73 -12.57
C ASN A 251 -31.34 0.13 -12.01
N PHE A 252 -31.12 1.44 -11.98
CA PHE A 252 -32.16 2.39 -11.63
C PHE A 252 -32.60 3.18 -12.87
N GLY A 253 -33.83 2.92 -13.28
CA GLY A 253 -34.30 3.35 -14.61
C GLY A 253 -33.62 2.57 -15.72
N GLU A 254 -33.14 3.28 -16.73
CA GLU A 254 -32.43 2.69 -17.88
C GLU A 254 -30.91 2.67 -17.71
N LYS A 255 -30.37 3.22 -16.60
CA LYS A 255 -28.94 3.40 -16.39
C LYS A 255 -28.34 2.39 -15.44
N SER A 256 -27.21 1.82 -15.83
CA SER A 256 -26.31 1.05 -14.97
C SER A 256 -25.44 1.98 -14.13
N PHE A 257 -24.82 1.44 -13.08
CA PHE A 257 -23.89 2.20 -12.24
C PHE A 257 -22.68 2.70 -13.05
N GLN A 258 -22.16 1.91 -13.97
CA GLN A 258 -21.03 2.29 -14.82
C GLN A 258 -21.40 3.45 -15.77
N GLU A 259 -22.57 3.43 -16.38
CA GLU A 259 -23.04 4.53 -17.23
C GLU A 259 -23.25 5.81 -16.42
N PHE A 260 -23.82 5.69 -15.22
CA PHE A 260 -23.97 6.82 -14.30
C PHE A 260 -22.62 7.45 -13.95
N THR A 261 -21.62 6.65 -13.56
CA THR A 261 -20.29 7.19 -13.20
C THR A 261 -19.63 7.91 -14.37
N ALA A 262 -19.76 7.40 -15.59
CA ALA A 262 -19.22 8.02 -16.80
C ALA A 262 -19.93 9.35 -17.13
N GLU A 263 -21.27 9.40 -17.05
CA GLU A 263 -22.05 10.61 -17.33
C GLU A 263 -21.84 11.72 -16.30
N GLN A 264 -21.68 11.35 -15.02
CA GLN A 264 -21.44 12.32 -13.94
C GLN A 264 -19.97 12.78 -13.86
N GLY A 265 -19.10 12.22 -14.71
CA GLY A 265 -17.69 12.62 -14.79
C GLY A 265 -16.84 12.15 -13.60
N TYR A 266 -17.21 11.03 -12.98
CA TYR A 266 -16.33 10.40 -11.99
C TYR A 266 -15.08 9.86 -12.69
N GLU A 267 -13.91 10.31 -12.24
CA GLU A 267 -12.61 9.85 -12.74
C GLU A 267 -12.26 8.48 -12.09
N LEU A 268 -13.10 7.47 -12.37
CA LEU A 268 -12.87 6.10 -11.94
C LEU A 268 -12.21 5.30 -13.06
N GLU A 269 -11.15 4.61 -12.73
CA GLU A 269 -10.52 3.65 -13.64
C GLU A 269 -11.44 2.44 -13.88
N GLU A 270 -11.26 1.76 -15.00
CA GLU A 270 -12.03 0.54 -15.32
C GLU A 270 -11.84 -0.56 -14.28
N SER A 271 -10.63 -0.64 -13.71
CA SER A 271 -10.33 -1.48 -12.55
C SER A 271 -9.34 -0.80 -11.61
N PHE A 272 -9.43 -1.06 -10.32
CA PHE A 272 -8.52 -0.53 -9.32
C PHE A 272 -8.53 -1.38 -8.04
N PRO A 273 -7.42 -1.38 -7.27
CA PRO A 273 -7.34 -2.16 -6.05
C PRO A 273 -8.29 -1.68 -4.96
N ALA A 274 -8.83 -2.60 -4.18
CA ALA A 274 -9.63 -2.31 -3.02
C ALA A 274 -8.80 -1.72 -1.86
N ASP A 275 -9.22 -0.60 -1.28
CA ASP A 275 -8.66 -0.04 -0.04
C ASP A 275 -9.54 -0.40 1.16
N ARG A 276 -9.05 -1.34 1.99
CA ARG A 276 -9.78 -1.84 3.15
C ARG A 276 -10.25 -0.73 4.11
N SER A 277 -9.46 0.33 4.27
CA SER A 277 -9.77 1.41 5.22
C SER A 277 -10.93 2.26 4.73
N THR A 278 -10.99 2.53 3.44
CA THR A 278 -12.07 3.28 2.80
C THR A 278 -13.34 2.45 2.72
N LEU A 279 -13.25 1.18 2.31
CA LEU A 279 -14.41 0.28 2.18
C LEU A 279 -15.14 0.02 3.50
N ARG A 280 -14.46 0.15 4.66
CA ARG A 280 -15.13 0.07 5.97
C ARG A 280 -16.24 1.11 6.14
N GLN A 281 -16.19 2.23 5.44
CA GLN A 281 -17.23 3.26 5.49
C GLN A 281 -18.56 2.77 4.89
N LEU A 282 -18.58 1.71 4.11
CA LEU A 282 -19.80 1.06 3.63
C LEU A 282 -20.58 0.37 4.74
N THR A 283 -19.89 -0.12 5.78
CA THR A 283 -20.48 -0.92 6.85
C THR A 283 -20.44 -0.24 8.24
N LYS A 284 -19.66 0.83 8.40
CA LYS A 284 -19.46 1.49 9.70
C LYS A 284 -19.44 3.00 9.59
N TYR A 285 -20.02 3.64 10.57
CA TYR A 285 -19.81 5.06 10.84
C TYR A 285 -18.75 5.23 11.93
N ALA A 286 -17.76 6.06 11.68
CA ALA A 286 -16.70 6.36 12.63
C ALA A 286 -16.36 7.85 12.62
N GLY A 287 -16.17 8.43 13.80
CA GLY A 287 -15.74 9.80 13.97
C GLY A 287 -15.02 9.98 15.31
N SER A 288 -14.06 10.90 15.34
CA SER A 288 -13.36 11.28 16.57
C SER A 288 -13.09 12.77 16.61
N GLY A 289 -13.27 13.39 17.78
CA GLY A 289 -13.04 14.81 18.00
C GLY A 289 -13.47 15.21 19.41
N GLY A 290 -12.87 16.27 19.96
CA GLY A 290 -13.26 16.83 21.26
C GLY A 290 -13.19 15.84 22.43
N GLY A 291 -12.30 14.84 22.37
CA GLY A 291 -12.23 13.78 23.40
C GLY A 291 -13.25 12.66 23.26
N LEU A 292 -14.05 12.68 22.20
CA LEU A 292 -15.05 11.66 21.88
C LEU A 292 -14.62 10.84 20.68
N THR A 293 -14.79 9.51 20.75
CA THR A 293 -14.65 8.60 19.61
C THR A 293 -15.90 7.76 19.50
N ILE A 294 -16.53 7.76 18.35
CA ILE A 294 -17.73 6.99 18.04
C ILE A 294 -17.42 6.07 16.87
N ASN A 295 -17.77 4.81 16.99
CA ASN A 295 -17.69 3.81 15.94
C ASN A 295 -18.85 2.82 16.10
N PHE A 296 -19.65 2.65 15.06
CA PHE A 296 -20.79 1.73 15.09
C PHE A 296 -21.14 1.22 13.68
N ASP A 297 -21.81 0.08 13.64
CA ASP A 297 -22.25 -0.53 12.38
C ASP A 297 -23.37 0.32 11.74
N ALA A 298 -23.28 0.51 10.43
CA ALA A 298 -24.20 1.36 9.68
C ALA A 298 -25.68 0.93 9.83
N MET A 299 -25.93 -0.36 10.02
CA MET A 299 -27.28 -0.90 10.28
C MET A 299 -27.92 -0.37 11.56
N LEU A 300 -27.12 0.05 12.54
CA LEU A 300 -27.65 0.58 13.81
C LEU A 300 -28.22 1.99 13.68
N LEU A 301 -27.87 2.72 12.62
CA LEU A 301 -28.39 4.06 12.39
C LEU A 301 -29.88 3.98 12.04
N GLY A 302 -30.73 4.60 12.87
CA GLY A 302 -32.19 4.59 12.78
C GLY A 302 -32.88 3.40 13.46
N GLU A 303 -32.11 2.42 13.98
CA GLU A 303 -32.64 1.36 14.86
C GLU A 303 -32.32 1.62 16.34
N ARG A 304 -31.04 1.76 16.63
CA ARG A 304 -30.52 2.03 17.98
C ARG A 304 -29.82 3.36 18.11
N ILE A 305 -29.32 3.89 16.98
CA ILE A 305 -28.59 5.17 16.92
C ILE A 305 -29.37 6.11 16.02
N PHE A 306 -29.68 7.28 16.51
CA PHE A 306 -30.49 8.29 15.83
C PHE A 306 -29.70 9.60 15.80
N TRP A 307 -29.54 10.17 14.60
CA TRP A 307 -28.93 11.47 14.42
C TRP A 307 -30.00 12.50 14.05
N ASP A 308 -30.02 13.59 14.77
CA ASP A 308 -30.83 14.76 14.47
C ASP A 308 -29.95 15.87 13.91
N PRO A 309 -30.03 16.15 12.60
CA PRO A 309 -29.19 17.15 11.95
C PRO A 309 -29.55 18.60 12.39
N ALA A 310 -30.75 18.85 12.86
CA ALA A 310 -31.16 20.19 13.27
C ALA A 310 -30.52 20.62 14.59
N THR A 311 -30.27 19.66 15.48
CA THR A 311 -29.68 19.90 16.81
C THR A 311 -28.24 19.36 16.91
N ASP A 312 -27.73 18.76 15.85
CA ASP A 312 -26.44 18.04 15.83
C ASP A 312 -26.29 17.03 16.97
N THR A 313 -27.38 16.30 17.26
CA THR A 313 -27.44 15.39 18.40
C THR A 313 -27.47 13.94 17.96
N LEU A 314 -26.55 13.10 18.52
CA LEU A 314 -26.58 11.67 18.35
C LEU A 314 -27.16 10.98 19.59
N THR A 315 -28.30 10.30 19.42
CA THR A 315 -28.96 9.54 20.48
C THR A 315 -28.69 8.06 20.34
N ILE A 316 -28.19 7.42 21.40
CA ILE A 316 -27.91 5.97 21.45
C ILE A 316 -28.90 5.30 22.38
N LYS A 317 -29.72 4.38 21.85
CA LYS A 317 -30.62 3.54 22.66
C LYS A 317 -29.92 2.22 22.99
N GLY A 318 -29.99 1.78 24.25
CA GLY A 318 -29.38 0.55 24.71
C GLY A 318 -27.84 0.67 24.80
N THR A 319 -27.38 1.50 25.72
CA THR A 319 -25.93 1.66 26.03
C THR A 319 -25.27 0.30 26.29
N PRO A 320 -24.07 0.06 25.73
CA PRO A 320 -23.30 -1.16 25.98
C PRO A 320 -23.12 -1.41 27.50
N PRO A 321 -23.22 -2.66 27.98
CA PRO A 321 -23.19 -2.95 29.42
C PRO A 321 -21.95 -2.39 30.14
N ASN A 322 -20.76 -2.58 29.54
CA ASN A 322 -19.49 -2.11 30.07
C ASN A 322 -19.39 -0.57 30.16
N LEU A 323 -20.05 0.16 29.27
CA LEU A 323 -20.14 1.63 29.37
C LEU A 323 -21.15 2.05 30.40
N ARG A 324 -22.30 1.37 30.48
CA ARG A 324 -23.34 1.64 31.48
C ARG A 324 -22.80 1.48 32.90
N ASP A 325 -21.99 0.43 33.14
CA ASP A 325 -21.37 0.16 34.44
C ASP A 325 -20.39 1.27 34.88
N GLN A 326 -19.79 1.97 33.91
CA GLN A 326 -18.89 3.12 34.18
C GLN A 326 -19.63 4.45 34.40
N LEU A 327 -20.89 4.52 33.97
CA LEU A 327 -21.73 5.74 34.10
C LEU A 327 -22.59 5.74 35.37
N GLN A 328 -22.67 4.63 36.07
CA GLN A 328 -23.32 4.45 37.36
C GLN A 328 -22.35 4.63 38.51
#